data_b1b26b003cb1652d3425703eaff0b6e7
#
_entry.id   b1b26b003cb1652d3425703eaff0b6e7
#
_cell.length_a   1.000
_cell.length_b   1.000
_cell.length_c   1.000
_cell.angle_alpha   90.00
_cell.angle_beta   90.00
_cell.angle_gamma   90.00
#
_symmetry.space_group_name_H-M   'P 1'
#
loop_
_entity.id
_entity.type
_entity.pdbx_description
1 polymer ?
#
loop_
_entity_poly.entity_id
_entity_poly.type
_entity_poly.pdbx_seq_one_letter_code
_entity_poly.pdbx_strand_id
1 'polypeptide(L)'
;MPRKIEITELILRDAHQSLLATRMAMEDMVPACEDIDKAGFWSVECWGGATFDACIRFLNEDPWERLRTFRKLMPNSRLQMLLRGQNLLGYRHYEDTVVDRFVAKAAANGMDVFRVFDALNLSLIHI
;
A
#
# COMPACT_ATOMS: atom_id res chain seq x y z
N MET A 1 -25.63 19.10 -8.73
CA MET A 1 -25.78 17.69 -8.34
C MET A 1 -24.95 17.41 -7.10
N PRO A 2 -25.47 16.68 -6.13
CA PRO A 2 -24.66 16.31 -4.98
C PRO A 2 -23.48 15.47 -5.43
N ARG A 3 -22.27 15.81 -4.96
CA ARG A 3 -21.08 15.00 -5.26
C ARG A 3 -21.18 13.69 -4.47
N LYS A 4 -21.00 12.57 -5.14
CA LYS A 4 -20.86 11.27 -4.48
C LYS A 4 -19.60 11.28 -3.63
N ILE A 5 -19.73 11.01 -2.35
CA ILE A 5 -18.58 10.80 -1.47
C ILE A 5 -18.07 9.38 -1.70
N GLU A 6 -16.79 9.25 -1.90
CA GLU A 6 -16.11 7.98 -2.06
C GLU A 6 -15.12 7.79 -0.89
N ILE A 7 -15.02 6.58 -0.38
CA ILE A 7 -14.26 6.26 0.82
C ILE A 7 -13.08 5.38 0.47
N THR A 8 -11.90 5.72 0.98
CA THR A 8 -10.73 4.85 1.00
C THR A 8 -10.64 4.16 2.36
N GLU A 9 -10.57 2.84 2.37
CA GLU A 9 -10.39 2.05 3.58
C GLU A 9 -8.91 1.83 3.88
N LEU A 10 -8.49 2.00 5.12
CA LEU A 10 -7.08 1.93 5.54
C LEU A 10 -6.77 0.75 6.47
N ILE A 11 -7.73 -0.10 6.75
CA ILE A 11 -7.61 -1.13 7.79
C ILE A 11 -6.47 -2.13 7.51
N LEU A 12 -6.24 -2.47 6.24
CA LEU A 12 -5.22 -3.44 5.86
C LEU A 12 -3.79 -2.88 5.83
N ARG A 13 -3.60 -1.59 6.09
CA ARG A 13 -2.27 -0.97 6.18
C ARG A 13 -2.10 -0.15 7.46
N ASP A 14 -2.88 0.91 7.65
CA ASP A 14 -2.67 1.88 8.72
C ASP A 14 -3.01 1.30 10.09
N ALA A 15 -4.08 0.54 10.20
CA ALA A 15 -4.52 -0.01 11.47
C ALA A 15 -3.46 -0.93 12.11
N HIS A 16 -2.96 -1.91 11.38
CA HIS A 16 -1.95 -2.81 11.94
C HIS A 16 -0.57 -2.15 12.03
N GLN A 17 -0.27 -1.15 11.21
CA GLN A 17 0.95 -0.36 11.37
C GLN A 17 0.92 0.40 12.69
N SER A 18 -0.21 0.97 13.06
CA SER A 18 -0.39 1.76 14.28
C SER A 18 -0.50 0.90 15.55
N LEU A 19 -1.18 -0.23 15.47
CA LEU A 19 -1.50 -1.06 16.62
C LEU A 19 -0.51 -2.21 16.85
N LEU A 20 0.09 -2.74 15.80
CA LEU A 20 0.92 -3.94 15.83
C LEU A 20 2.32 -3.72 15.23
N ALA A 21 2.77 -2.47 15.14
CA ALA A 21 4.06 -2.12 14.55
C ALA A 21 4.27 -2.76 13.15
N THR A 22 3.23 -2.80 12.33
CA THR A 22 3.22 -3.38 10.97
C THR A 22 3.44 -4.90 10.95
N ARG A 23 3.26 -5.60 12.07
CA ARG A 23 3.61 -7.03 12.21
C ARG A 23 2.42 -7.99 12.09
N MET A 24 1.32 -7.57 11.48
CA MET A 24 0.22 -8.49 11.18
C MET A 24 0.60 -9.38 9.98
N ALA A 25 0.52 -10.68 10.16
CA ALA A 25 0.81 -11.64 9.11
C ALA A 25 -0.27 -11.63 8.02
N MET A 26 0.10 -12.02 6.80
CA MET A 26 -0.85 -12.06 5.69
C MET A 26 -2.03 -13.00 5.98
N GLU A 27 -1.76 -14.15 6.60
CA GLU A 27 -2.79 -15.14 6.95
C GLU A 27 -3.89 -14.60 7.86
N ASP A 28 -3.55 -13.63 8.73
CA ASP A 28 -4.53 -13.00 9.63
C ASP A 28 -5.45 -12.00 8.89
N MET A 29 -5.02 -11.48 7.76
CA MET A 29 -5.78 -10.52 6.94
C MET A 29 -6.65 -11.18 5.88
N VAL A 30 -6.25 -12.35 5.40
CA VAL A 30 -6.96 -13.08 4.33
C VAL A 30 -8.47 -13.24 4.60
N PRO A 31 -8.92 -13.63 5.80
CA PRO A 31 -10.35 -13.83 6.03
C PRO A 31 -11.23 -12.59 5.85
N ALA A 32 -10.65 -11.38 6.03
CA ALA A 32 -11.40 -10.14 5.90
C ALA A 32 -11.45 -9.60 4.46
N CYS A 33 -10.57 -10.06 3.59
CA CYS A 33 -10.39 -9.47 2.25
C CYS A 33 -11.65 -9.57 1.38
N GLU A 34 -12.36 -10.68 1.43
CA GLU A 34 -13.58 -10.87 0.64
C GLU A 34 -14.68 -9.89 1.04
N ASP A 35 -14.88 -9.69 2.34
CA ASP A 35 -15.89 -8.76 2.84
C ASP A 35 -15.52 -7.31 2.53
N ILE A 36 -14.24 -6.97 2.63
CA ILE A 36 -13.72 -5.65 2.26
C ILE A 36 -13.93 -5.39 0.77
N ASP A 37 -13.67 -6.37 -0.08
CA ASP A 37 -13.88 -6.24 -1.53
C ASP A 37 -15.37 -6.01 -1.88
N LYS A 38 -16.27 -6.71 -1.18
CA LYS A 38 -17.73 -6.56 -1.36
C LYS A 38 -18.29 -5.25 -0.81
N ALA A 39 -17.61 -4.62 0.15
CA ALA A 39 -18.07 -3.38 0.78
C ALA A 39 -18.13 -2.18 -0.18
N GLY A 40 -17.43 -2.24 -1.31
CA GLY A 40 -17.52 -1.23 -2.36
C GLY A 40 -16.79 0.07 -2.06
N PHE A 41 -15.70 0.02 -1.32
CA PHE A 41 -14.81 1.17 -1.13
C PHE A 41 -14.21 1.63 -2.46
N TRP A 42 -13.95 2.93 -2.57
CA TRP A 42 -13.29 3.49 -3.75
C TRP A 42 -11.89 2.92 -3.94
N SER A 43 -11.14 2.80 -2.84
CA SER A 43 -9.86 2.09 -2.78
C SER A 43 -9.64 1.47 -1.41
N VAL A 44 -8.75 0.50 -1.35
CA VAL A 44 -8.31 -0.17 -0.12
C VAL A 44 -6.80 -0.01 0.00
N GLU A 45 -6.35 0.72 1.03
CA GLU A 45 -4.92 0.86 1.30
C GLU A 45 -4.42 -0.35 2.08
N CYS A 46 -3.62 -1.18 1.43
CA CYS A 46 -3.18 -2.47 1.95
C CYS A 46 -1.66 -2.64 1.97
N TRP A 47 -0.92 -1.65 1.50
CA TRP A 47 0.52 -1.80 1.30
C TRP A 47 1.24 -0.46 1.45
N GLY A 48 2.54 -0.51 1.68
CA GLY A 48 3.37 0.68 1.85
C GLY A 48 4.82 0.33 2.16
N GLY A 49 5.65 1.34 2.36
CA GLY A 49 7.07 1.16 2.65
C GLY A 49 7.32 0.39 3.94
N ALA A 50 6.63 0.74 5.02
CA ALA A 50 6.76 0.05 6.30
C ALA A 50 6.26 -1.41 6.21
N THR A 51 5.22 -1.66 5.42
CA THR A 51 4.73 -3.02 5.15
C THR A 51 5.78 -3.85 4.44
N PHE A 52 6.39 -3.30 3.40
CA PHE A 52 7.46 -3.96 2.66
C PHE A 52 8.64 -4.34 3.56
N ASP A 53 9.09 -3.40 4.37
CA ASP A 53 10.20 -3.60 5.30
C ASP A 53 9.86 -4.64 6.38
N ALA A 54 8.68 -4.56 6.99
CA ALA A 54 8.25 -5.49 8.02
C ALA A 54 8.09 -6.93 7.51
N CYS A 55 7.62 -7.11 6.29
CA CYS A 55 7.56 -8.44 5.66
C CYS A 55 8.93 -9.11 5.65
N ILE A 56 9.96 -8.37 5.25
CA ILE A 56 11.32 -8.91 5.14
C ILE A 56 11.96 -9.10 6.53
N ARG A 57 11.84 -8.10 7.40
CA ARG A 57 12.58 -8.08 8.68
C ARG A 57 11.98 -8.95 9.76
N PHE A 58 10.65 -9.03 9.82
CA PHE A 58 9.95 -9.57 10.97
C PHE A 58 9.02 -10.74 10.66
N LEU A 59 8.43 -10.75 9.47
CA LEU A 59 7.38 -11.71 9.14
C LEU A 59 7.88 -12.88 8.28
N ASN A 60 9.10 -12.78 7.76
CA ASN A 60 9.63 -13.75 6.80
C ASN A 60 8.70 -13.99 5.61
N GLU A 61 8.07 -12.91 5.13
CA GLU A 61 7.16 -12.89 3.99
C GLU A 61 7.79 -12.17 2.80
N ASP A 62 7.45 -12.62 1.58
CA ASP A 62 7.74 -11.86 0.37
C ASP A 62 6.71 -10.72 0.22
N PRO A 63 7.14 -9.43 0.30
CA PRO A 63 6.22 -8.30 0.19
C PRO A 63 5.51 -8.23 -1.18
N TRP A 64 6.14 -8.70 -2.24
CA TRP A 64 5.52 -8.75 -3.57
C TRP A 64 4.44 -9.83 -3.65
N GLU A 65 4.67 -10.99 -3.01
CA GLU A 65 3.66 -12.04 -2.92
C GLU A 65 2.45 -11.59 -2.09
N ARG A 66 2.68 -10.82 -1.03
CA ARG A 66 1.60 -10.19 -0.25
C ARG A 66 0.72 -9.32 -1.16
N LEU A 67 1.32 -8.47 -1.98
CA LEU A 67 0.58 -7.62 -2.91
C LEU A 67 -0.22 -8.45 -3.94
N ARG A 68 0.40 -9.45 -4.53
CA ARG A 68 -0.27 -10.35 -5.47
C ARG A 68 -1.44 -11.10 -4.83
N THR A 69 -1.29 -11.49 -3.57
CA THR A 69 -2.35 -12.16 -2.81
C THR A 69 -3.54 -11.22 -2.57
N PHE A 70 -3.30 -9.99 -2.16
CA PHE A 70 -4.36 -8.99 -2.06
C PHE A 70 -5.07 -8.77 -3.40
N ARG A 71 -4.32 -8.71 -4.50
CA ARG A 71 -4.92 -8.54 -5.83
C ARG A 71 -5.85 -9.70 -6.20
N LYS A 72 -5.49 -10.92 -5.85
CA LYS A 72 -6.34 -12.10 -6.08
C LYS A 72 -7.59 -12.10 -5.22
N LEU A 73 -7.45 -11.72 -3.94
CA LEU A 73 -8.55 -11.75 -2.97
C LEU A 73 -9.53 -10.58 -3.12
N MET A 74 -9.07 -9.47 -3.67
CA MET A 74 -9.87 -8.25 -3.85
C MET A 74 -9.86 -7.79 -5.32
N PRO A 75 -10.43 -8.58 -6.25
CA PRO A 75 -10.35 -8.28 -7.67
C PRO A 75 -11.17 -7.06 -8.09
N ASN A 76 -12.18 -6.68 -7.30
CA ASN A 76 -13.07 -5.55 -7.62
C ASN A 76 -12.64 -4.24 -6.97
N SER A 77 -11.67 -4.28 -6.06
CA SER A 77 -11.18 -3.10 -5.34
C SER A 77 -9.95 -2.51 -6.01
N ARG A 78 -9.82 -1.18 -5.96
CA ARG A 78 -8.55 -0.53 -6.26
C ARG A 78 -7.63 -0.69 -5.06
N LEU A 79 -6.46 -1.27 -5.28
CA LEU A 79 -5.44 -1.39 -4.24
C LEU A 79 -4.60 -0.12 -4.18
N GLN A 80 -4.42 0.38 -2.97
CA GLN A 80 -3.67 1.61 -2.72
C GLN A 80 -2.47 1.35 -1.82
N MET A 81 -1.41 2.11 -2.02
CA MET A 81 -0.26 2.13 -1.14
C MET A 81 0.10 3.54 -0.68
N LEU A 82 0.72 3.63 0.48
CA LEU A 82 1.42 4.83 0.92
C LEU A 82 2.85 4.81 0.38
N LEU A 83 3.20 5.81 -0.40
CA LEU A 83 4.53 5.99 -0.99
C LEU A 83 5.20 7.22 -0.39
N ARG A 84 6.35 7.04 0.25
CA ARG A 84 7.13 8.13 0.87
C ARG A 84 7.97 8.91 -0.16
N GLY A 85 7.39 9.30 -1.29
CA GLY A 85 8.15 9.98 -2.32
C GLY A 85 9.44 9.21 -2.64
N GLN A 86 10.55 9.91 -2.75
CA GLN A 86 11.85 9.34 -3.09
C GLN A 86 12.48 8.45 -1.99
N ASN A 87 11.95 8.50 -0.77
CA ASN A 87 12.42 7.63 0.31
C ASN A 87 11.85 6.21 0.21
N LEU A 88 10.86 5.98 -0.64
CA LEU A 88 10.18 4.67 -0.84
C LEU A 88 9.84 3.97 0.48
N LEU A 89 10.75 3.14 0.94
CA LEU A 89 10.64 2.24 2.09
C LEU A 89 11.45 2.71 3.30
N GLY A 90 12.36 3.66 3.09
CA GLY A 90 13.41 3.93 4.06
C GLY A 90 13.45 5.36 4.56
N TYR A 91 14.61 5.68 5.10
CA TYR A 91 14.92 6.96 5.72
C TYR A 91 15.96 7.76 4.93
N ARG A 92 16.20 7.37 3.69
CA ARG A 92 17.11 8.05 2.75
C ARG A 92 16.48 8.18 1.39
N HIS A 93 16.96 9.12 0.60
CA HIS A 93 16.61 9.24 -0.81
C HIS A 93 17.21 8.10 -1.63
N TYR A 94 16.41 7.51 -2.48
CA TYR A 94 16.85 6.58 -3.52
C TYR A 94 16.99 7.33 -4.84
N GLU A 95 17.83 6.82 -5.73
CA GLU A 95 17.96 7.35 -7.09
C GLU A 95 16.64 7.22 -7.86
N ASP A 96 16.40 8.14 -8.77
CA ASP A 96 15.17 8.18 -9.59
C ASP A 96 14.92 6.86 -10.31
N THR A 97 15.95 6.23 -10.84
CA THR A 97 15.84 4.92 -11.52
C THR A 97 15.34 3.82 -10.60
N VAL A 98 15.68 3.85 -9.31
CA VAL A 98 15.19 2.90 -8.32
C VAL A 98 13.72 3.16 -8.03
N VAL A 99 13.34 4.43 -7.86
CA VAL A 99 11.95 4.84 -7.64
C VAL A 99 11.07 4.43 -8.80
N ASP A 100 11.47 4.72 -10.03
CA ASP A 100 10.74 4.38 -11.24
C ASP A 100 10.52 2.87 -11.37
N ARG A 101 11.57 2.09 -11.14
CA ARG A 101 11.48 0.63 -11.19
C ARG A 101 10.59 0.06 -10.10
N PHE A 102 10.64 0.62 -8.90
CA PHE A 102 9.80 0.20 -7.79
C PHE A 102 8.32 0.47 -8.10
N VAL A 103 7.98 1.66 -8.53
CA VAL A 103 6.61 2.05 -8.88
C VAL A 103 6.07 1.19 -10.03
N ALA A 104 6.86 1.01 -11.09
CA ALA A 104 6.48 0.17 -12.21
C ALA A 104 6.23 -1.29 -11.78
N LYS A 105 7.08 -1.82 -10.90
CA LYS A 105 6.92 -3.18 -10.38
C LYS A 105 5.69 -3.30 -9.46
N ALA A 106 5.43 -2.31 -8.63
CA ALA A 106 4.24 -2.28 -7.78
C ALA A 106 2.96 -2.28 -8.63
N ALA A 107 2.90 -1.44 -9.65
CA ALA A 107 1.79 -1.39 -10.60
C ALA A 107 1.59 -2.74 -11.32
N ALA A 108 2.67 -3.34 -11.80
CA ALA A 108 2.63 -4.66 -12.47
C ALA A 108 2.15 -5.79 -11.55
N ASN A 109 2.34 -5.68 -10.24
CA ASN A 109 1.90 -6.66 -9.26
C ASN A 109 0.50 -6.38 -8.69
N GLY A 110 -0.19 -5.34 -9.16
CA GLY A 110 -1.59 -5.10 -8.85
C GLY A 110 -1.91 -3.82 -8.08
N MET A 111 -0.94 -2.93 -7.88
CA MET A 111 -1.18 -1.64 -7.25
C MET A 111 -1.83 -0.67 -8.24
N ASP A 112 -2.96 -0.07 -7.84
CA ASP A 112 -3.74 0.84 -8.69
C ASP A 112 -3.55 2.31 -8.31
N VAL A 113 -3.40 2.61 -7.02
CA VAL A 113 -3.37 3.97 -6.49
C VAL A 113 -2.14 4.18 -5.63
N PHE A 114 -1.39 5.23 -5.93
CA PHE A 114 -0.22 5.64 -5.15
C PHE A 114 -0.55 6.91 -4.39
N ARG A 115 -0.67 6.81 -3.06
CA ARG A 115 -0.84 7.98 -2.19
C ARG A 115 0.54 8.47 -1.79
N VAL A 116 0.99 9.52 -2.46
CA VAL A 116 2.34 10.06 -2.24
C VAL A 116 2.37 10.94 -0.99
N PHE A 117 3.30 10.64 -0.11
CA PHE A 117 3.57 11.40 1.10
C PHE A 117 5.00 11.95 1.06
N ASP A 118 5.14 13.25 1.34
CA ASP A 118 6.42 13.91 1.55
C ASP A 118 6.34 14.73 2.84
N ALA A 119 7.15 14.36 3.83
CA ALA A 119 7.15 15.00 5.15
C ALA A 119 7.48 16.51 5.10
N LEU A 120 8.22 16.93 4.09
CA LEU A 120 8.59 18.34 3.89
C LEU A 120 7.65 19.06 2.92
N ASN A 121 6.71 18.36 2.34
CA ASN A 121 5.83 18.86 1.30
C ASN A 121 6.58 19.51 0.12
N LEU A 122 7.77 18.99 -0.16
CA LEU A 122 8.66 19.44 -1.23
C LEU A 122 8.63 18.51 -2.43
N SER A 123 7.48 17.90 -2.69
CA SER A 123 7.31 17.02 -3.84
C SER A 123 7.65 17.76 -5.13
N LEU A 124 8.53 17.19 -5.95
CA LEU A 124 8.88 17.72 -7.27
C LEU A 124 7.68 17.81 -8.22
N ILE A 125 6.56 17.22 -7.86
CA ILE A 125 5.29 17.34 -8.58
C ILE A 125 4.80 18.80 -8.64
N HIS A 126 5.22 19.63 -7.71
CA HIS A 126 4.86 21.04 -7.67
C HIS A 126 5.77 21.94 -8.52
N ILE A 127 6.76 21.37 -9.16
CA ILE A 127 7.66 22.06 -10.06
C ILE A 127 7.26 21.74 -11.50
#